data_2cbfe6cb4171033c25a4969c0d338e37
#
_entry.id   2cbfe6cb4171033c25a4969c0d338e37
#
_cell.length_a   1.000
_cell.length_b   1.000
_cell.length_c   1.000
_cell.angle_alpha   90.00
_cell.angle_beta   90.00
_cell.angle_gamma   90.00
#
_symmetry.space_group_name_H-M   'P 1'
#
loop_
_entity.id
_entity.type
_entity.pdbx_description
1 polymer ?
#
loop_
_entity_poly.entity_id
_entity_poly.type
_entity_poly.pdbx_seq_one_letter_code
_entity_poly.pdbx_strand_id
1 'polypeptide(L)'
;MVVSLENLRKENDVLDIFCNLVSIPSPSLKEDKVIDWILDFCKKNGIDGKKDNYGNIYIYVPATDDTKEPIMLSSHMDVVGDDSPVNIYLDGDFIKAEGRTLGADDKVGVACALKLAKDLVANPNDFKHGGLEITFTRDEETGMSGIEHVEFGNIKSKYVLVCDADKLGQLQISGASYTNAKITVRGLKGGHSGIDIGDKTRLNAAKLIAELLAEFPQGAYYTDETGVITSCNLGAIVAGGIQNSVANLVEKGIKTNDYISEIMKKTSTNIINTLGMASYSIRSASVAKEEELKALMQSIVDKFNEKHKDLAEAKIEFEVHLLAFEKADDDRIEIAHTKACERAGMKNDISSFHAGAETHIYCHNKNSKGVTFMPSLLGLADVYNMHSAAEKVDYKTLIKGYEVIKNTFEEFNN
;
A
#
# COMPACT_ATOMS: atom_id res chain seq x y z
N MET A 1 34.96 20.46 6.66
CA MET A 1 34.06 20.50 7.85
C MET A 1 33.38 19.16 7.96
N VAL A 2 33.28 18.60 9.14
CA VAL A 2 32.49 17.38 9.35
C VAL A 2 31.01 17.78 9.21
N VAL A 3 30.29 17.16 8.29
CA VAL A 3 28.85 17.36 8.13
C VAL A 3 28.17 16.81 9.37
N SER A 4 27.41 17.62 10.09
CA SER A 4 26.61 17.16 11.24
C SER A 4 25.13 17.31 10.96
N LEU A 5 24.30 16.42 11.50
CA LEU A 5 22.85 16.49 11.34
C LEU A 5 22.29 17.84 11.82
N GLU A 6 22.85 18.39 12.91
CA GLU A 6 22.44 19.68 13.47
C GLU A 6 22.69 20.84 12.49
N ASN A 7 23.83 20.83 11.76
CA ASN A 7 24.12 21.87 10.76
C ASN A 7 23.19 21.73 9.54
N LEU A 8 22.97 20.50 9.05
CA LEU A 8 22.06 20.25 7.94
C LEU A 8 20.64 20.72 8.24
N ARG A 9 20.14 20.49 9.46
CA ARG A 9 18.83 20.98 9.91
C ARG A 9 18.74 22.52 9.92
N LYS A 10 19.79 23.21 10.33
CA LYS A 10 19.82 24.68 10.34
C LYS A 10 19.83 25.29 8.93
N GLU A 11 20.41 24.57 7.99
CA GLU A 11 20.54 25.02 6.60
C GLU A 11 19.32 24.66 5.72
N ASN A 12 18.53 23.68 6.15
CA ASN A 12 17.44 23.12 5.34
C ASN A 12 16.17 22.90 6.16
N ASP A 13 15.19 23.77 5.99
CA ASP A 13 13.90 23.71 6.70
C ASP A 13 13.18 22.35 6.56
N VAL A 14 13.19 21.74 5.35
CA VAL A 14 12.53 20.44 5.16
C VAL A 14 13.19 19.34 5.98
N LEU A 15 14.52 19.36 6.11
CA LEU A 15 15.23 18.43 6.99
C LEU A 15 14.95 18.69 8.46
N ASP A 16 14.80 19.95 8.87
CA ASP A 16 14.43 20.24 10.25
C ASP A 16 13.03 19.75 10.60
N ILE A 17 12.06 19.99 9.71
CA ILE A 17 10.69 19.47 9.85
C ILE A 17 10.70 17.94 9.93
N PHE A 18 11.38 17.28 8.98
CA PHE A 18 11.49 15.82 8.95
C PHE A 18 12.11 15.25 10.23
N CYS A 19 13.26 15.79 10.64
CA CYS A 19 13.93 15.32 11.87
C CYS A 19 13.07 15.50 13.14
N ASN A 20 12.29 16.57 13.21
CA ASN A 20 11.35 16.77 14.32
C ASN A 20 10.23 15.72 14.27
N LEU A 21 9.64 15.45 13.10
CA LEU A 21 8.58 14.45 12.92
C LEU A 21 9.04 13.04 13.28
N VAL A 22 10.17 12.58 12.73
CA VAL A 22 10.66 11.22 12.99
C VAL A 22 11.15 11.03 14.42
N SER A 23 11.50 12.10 15.13
CA SER A 23 11.85 12.03 16.57
C SER A 23 10.64 11.82 17.48
N ILE A 24 9.41 11.93 16.96
CA ILE A 24 8.16 11.67 17.69
C ILE A 24 7.70 10.25 17.37
N PRO A 25 7.71 9.32 18.36
CA PRO A 25 7.12 8.00 18.18
C PRO A 25 5.63 8.11 17.85
N SER A 26 5.19 7.48 16.75
CA SER A 26 3.80 7.49 16.32
C SER A 26 3.41 6.14 15.70
N PRO A 27 3.48 5.01 16.45
CA PRO A 27 2.98 3.76 15.91
C PRO A 27 1.48 3.87 15.69
N SER A 28 0.95 3.08 14.76
CA SER A 28 -0.48 3.05 14.40
C SER A 28 -1.37 3.04 15.64
N LEU A 29 -2.44 3.82 15.66
CA LEU A 29 -3.38 4.09 16.76
C LEU A 29 -2.78 4.89 17.96
N LYS A 30 -1.53 5.38 17.87
CA LYS A 30 -0.87 6.20 18.91
C LYS A 30 -0.22 7.48 18.35
N GLU A 31 -0.83 8.08 17.34
CA GLU A 31 -0.30 9.24 16.62
C GLU A 31 -0.57 10.58 17.32
N ASP A 32 -1.26 10.61 18.47
CA ASP A 32 -1.70 11.86 19.11
C ASP A 32 -0.58 12.90 19.28
N LYS A 33 0.64 12.46 19.60
CA LYS A 33 1.79 13.37 19.78
C LYS A 33 2.24 14.03 18.47
N VAL A 34 2.26 13.28 17.37
CA VAL A 34 2.63 13.83 16.05
C VAL A 34 1.51 14.70 15.52
N ILE A 35 0.24 14.34 15.75
CA ILE A 35 -0.93 15.17 15.45
C ILE A 35 -0.83 16.53 16.16
N ASP A 36 -0.60 16.54 17.46
CA ASP A 36 -0.45 17.77 18.25
C ASP A 36 0.72 18.62 17.73
N TRP A 37 1.86 17.98 17.40
CA TRP A 37 3.02 18.68 16.84
C TRP A 37 2.70 19.32 15.49
N ILE A 38 2.01 18.63 14.59
CA ILE A 38 1.62 19.14 13.26
C ILE A 38 0.66 20.33 13.41
N LEU A 39 -0.35 20.23 14.28
CA LEU A 39 -1.29 21.32 14.52
C LEU A 39 -0.61 22.55 15.14
N ASP A 40 0.34 22.34 16.06
CA ASP A 40 1.17 23.41 16.60
C ASP A 40 2.07 24.05 15.55
N PHE A 41 2.67 23.25 14.64
CA PHE A 41 3.43 23.74 13.51
C PHE A 41 2.56 24.62 12.60
N CYS A 42 1.37 24.17 12.25
CA CYS A 42 0.41 24.94 11.46
C CYS A 42 0.10 26.28 12.13
N LYS A 43 -0.26 26.26 13.40
CA LYS A 43 -0.57 27.47 14.17
C LYS A 43 0.59 28.47 14.21
N LYS A 44 1.83 28.00 14.43
CA LYS A 44 3.04 28.85 14.48
C LYS A 44 3.36 29.50 13.15
N ASN A 45 2.98 28.86 12.03
CA ASN A 45 3.26 29.34 10.68
C ASN A 45 2.04 30.01 10.00
N GLY A 46 0.94 30.22 10.74
CA GLY A 46 -0.26 30.87 10.18
C GLY A 46 -1.01 30.01 9.15
N ILE A 47 -0.84 28.71 9.23
CA ILE A 47 -1.49 27.71 8.35
C ILE A 47 -2.80 27.26 8.99
N ASP A 48 -3.89 27.21 8.21
CA ASP A 48 -5.18 26.67 8.67
C ASP A 48 -5.13 25.14 8.68
N GLY A 49 -5.01 24.58 9.87
CA GLY A 49 -4.93 23.13 10.11
C GLY A 49 -5.96 22.69 11.18
N LYS A 50 -6.70 21.61 10.89
CA LYS A 50 -7.70 21.04 11.79
C LYS A 50 -7.68 19.53 11.73
N LYS A 51 -8.15 18.86 12.80
CA LYS A 51 -8.33 17.41 12.81
C LYS A 51 -9.81 17.03 12.85
N ASP A 52 -10.16 15.89 12.29
CA ASP A 52 -11.47 15.26 12.41
C ASP A 52 -11.61 14.47 13.73
N ASN A 53 -12.76 13.80 13.89
CA ASN A 53 -13.03 12.97 15.06
C ASN A 53 -12.19 11.68 15.12
N TYR A 54 -11.70 11.20 13.99
CA TYR A 54 -10.81 10.03 13.94
C TYR A 54 -9.37 10.42 14.24
N GLY A 55 -9.00 11.68 13.95
CA GLY A 55 -7.67 12.25 14.15
C GLY A 55 -6.90 12.48 12.84
N ASN A 56 -7.51 12.31 11.67
CA ASN A 56 -6.92 12.77 10.42
C ASN A 56 -6.81 14.30 10.43
N ILE A 57 -5.76 14.83 9.83
CA ILE A 57 -5.51 16.27 9.75
C ILE A 57 -5.83 16.78 8.36
N TYR A 58 -6.50 17.93 8.29
CA TYR A 58 -6.77 18.68 7.07
C TYR A 58 -6.12 20.03 7.16
N ILE A 59 -5.38 20.41 6.11
CA ILE A 59 -4.74 21.70 5.96
C ILE A 59 -5.24 22.34 4.65
N TYR A 60 -5.50 23.62 4.70
CA TYR A 60 -5.95 24.37 3.54
C TYR A 60 -5.15 25.65 3.37
N VAL A 61 -4.49 25.79 2.20
CA VAL A 61 -3.89 27.05 1.76
C VAL A 61 -4.79 27.63 0.67
N PRO A 62 -5.40 28.81 0.89
CA PRO A 62 -6.33 29.42 -0.04
C PRO A 62 -5.74 29.67 -1.43
N ALA A 63 -6.58 29.58 -2.46
CA ALA A 63 -6.21 29.95 -3.81
C ALA A 63 -5.78 31.43 -3.89
N THR A 64 -4.80 31.72 -4.74
CA THR A 64 -4.45 33.08 -5.16
C THR A 64 -5.03 33.43 -6.53
N ASP A 65 -5.66 32.45 -7.18
CA ASP A 65 -6.40 32.54 -8.43
C ASP A 65 -7.51 31.48 -8.46
N ASP A 66 -8.74 31.89 -8.23
CA ASP A 66 -9.92 31.01 -8.16
C ASP A 66 -10.31 30.39 -9.54
N THR A 67 -9.66 30.81 -10.62
CA THR A 67 -9.88 30.20 -11.95
C THR A 67 -9.06 28.93 -12.17
N LYS A 68 -8.10 28.66 -11.29
CA LYS A 68 -7.22 27.49 -11.32
C LYS A 68 -7.78 26.35 -10.44
N GLU A 69 -7.47 25.13 -10.81
CA GLU A 69 -7.87 23.94 -10.05
C GLU A 69 -6.97 23.76 -8.80
N PRO A 70 -7.53 23.43 -7.65
CA PRO A 70 -6.73 23.04 -6.49
C PRO A 70 -6.09 21.67 -6.69
N ILE A 71 -5.01 21.41 -5.97
CA ILE A 71 -4.37 20.10 -5.86
C ILE A 71 -4.28 19.69 -4.39
N MET A 72 -4.35 18.40 -4.12
CA MET A 72 -4.22 17.85 -2.77
C MET A 72 -2.96 16.99 -2.65
N LEU A 73 -2.28 17.10 -1.51
CA LEU A 73 -1.26 16.16 -1.05
C LEU A 73 -1.84 15.27 0.06
N SER A 74 -1.51 14.00 0.05
CA SER A 74 -1.86 13.05 1.11
C SER A 74 -0.62 12.31 1.59
N SER A 75 -0.55 12.05 2.90
CA SER A 75 0.52 11.30 3.55
C SER A 75 -0.02 10.68 4.83
N HIS A 76 0.55 9.57 5.30
CA HIS A 76 0.17 9.03 6.60
C HIS A 76 1.14 9.46 7.72
N MET A 77 0.64 9.48 8.96
CA MET A 77 1.37 9.98 10.14
C MET A 77 1.94 8.86 11.02
N ASP A 78 1.37 7.68 10.92
CA ASP A 78 1.82 6.52 11.68
C ASP A 78 3.06 5.87 11.06
N VAL A 79 3.70 5.03 11.82
CA VAL A 79 4.90 4.29 11.42
C VAL A 79 4.86 2.88 12.02
N VAL A 80 5.45 1.92 11.33
CA VAL A 80 5.64 0.56 11.86
C VAL A 80 6.54 0.61 13.09
N GLY A 81 6.18 -0.11 14.16
CA GLY A 81 6.99 -0.24 15.36
C GLY A 81 6.23 0.03 16.65
N ASP A 82 6.92 0.56 17.65
CA ASP A 82 6.38 0.82 18.98
C ASP A 82 6.56 2.31 19.39
N ASP A 83 6.15 2.65 20.62
CA ASP A 83 6.21 4.00 21.17
C ASP A 83 7.52 4.30 21.95
N SER A 84 8.57 3.48 21.79
CA SER A 84 9.88 3.75 22.38
C SER A 84 10.52 5.02 21.79
N PRO A 85 11.42 5.70 22.52
CA PRO A 85 12.10 6.90 22.02
C PRO A 85 12.85 6.67 20.70
N VAL A 86 12.83 7.64 19.82
CA VAL A 86 13.53 7.60 18.52
C VAL A 86 14.79 8.46 18.62
N ASN A 87 15.95 7.82 18.60
CA ASN A 87 17.25 8.49 18.55
C ASN A 87 17.76 8.49 17.12
N ILE A 88 17.67 9.63 16.42
CA ILE A 88 18.14 9.76 15.06
C ILE A 88 19.60 10.15 14.98
N TYR A 89 20.30 9.66 13.98
CA TYR A 89 21.71 10.00 13.72
C TYR A 89 22.01 10.02 12.22
N LEU A 90 23.11 10.67 11.86
CA LEU A 90 23.63 10.72 10.50
C LEU A 90 24.73 9.66 10.31
N ASP A 91 24.62 8.83 9.28
CA ASP A 91 25.60 7.85 8.84
C ASP A 91 25.92 8.07 7.36
N GLY A 92 26.99 8.79 7.06
CA GLY A 92 27.30 9.26 5.72
C GLY A 92 26.21 10.19 5.19
N ASP A 93 25.56 9.81 4.11
CA ASP A 93 24.45 10.56 3.51
C ASP A 93 23.08 10.11 4.02
N PHE A 94 23.01 9.19 4.99
CA PHE A 94 21.77 8.60 5.46
C PHE A 94 21.42 9.07 6.88
N ILE A 95 20.14 9.44 7.07
CA ILE A 95 19.54 9.58 8.41
C ILE A 95 18.96 8.21 8.78
N LYS A 96 19.21 7.79 10.03
CA LYS A 96 18.80 6.51 10.62
C LYS A 96 18.29 6.70 12.05
N ALA A 97 17.60 5.69 12.58
CA ALA A 97 17.25 5.58 13.99
C ALA A 97 17.98 4.40 14.66
N GLU A 98 18.33 4.55 15.95
CA GLU A 98 18.99 3.49 16.72
C GLU A 98 18.02 2.35 17.05
N GLY A 99 18.29 1.13 16.53
CA GLY A 99 17.65 -0.12 16.93
C GLY A 99 16.16 -0.25 16.60
N ARG A 100 15.61 0.66 15.77
CA ARG A 100 14.21 0.64 15.38
C ARG A 100 14.01 1.25 13.99
N THR A 101 12.78 1.17 13.46
CA THR A 101 12.38 1.88 12.23
C THR A 101 12.58 3.40 12.42
N LEU A 102 12.99 4.08 11.35
CA LEU A 102 13.14 5.55 11.34
C LEU A 102 11.77 6.24 11.25
N GLY A 103 10.85 5.66 10.47
CA GLY A 103 9.57 6.27 10.10
C GLY A 103 9.73 7.31 8.99
N ALA A 104 10.65 7.10 8.06
CA ALA A 104 10.75 7.89 6.84
C ALA A 104 9.52 7.67 5.96
N ASP A 105 9.00 6.49 5.97
CA ASP A 105 7.70 6.05 5.51
C ASP A 105 6.63 6.41 6.57
N ASP A 106 5.72 7.39 6.38
CA ASP A 106 5.69 8.38 5.29
C ASP A 106 5.93 9.82 5.84
N LYS A 107 6.78 9.98 6.85
CA LYS A 107 7.11 11.33 7.36
C LYS A 107 7.94 12.17 6.38
N VAL A 108 8.46 11.57 5.32
CA VAL A 108 9.03 12.29 4.17
C VAL A 108 7.94 13.13 3.49
N GLY A 109 6.82 12.50 3.15
CA GLY A 109 5.68 13.17 2.54
C GLY A 109 5.08 14.23 3.45
N VAL A 110 4.86 13.90 4.74
CA VAL A 110 4.38 14.87 5.75
C VAL A 110 5.29 16.10 5.82
N ALA A 111 6.62 15.92 5.86
CA ALA A 111 7.59 17.03 5.96
C ALA A 111 7.57 17.93 4.70
N CYS A 112 7.53 17.32 3.53
CA CYS A 112 7.47 18.05 2.25
C CYS A 112 6.16 18.84 2.11
N ALA A 113 5.03 18.24 2.48
CA ALA A 113 3.73 18.91 2.42
C ALA A 113 3.63 20.08 3.40
N LEU A 114 4.11 19.93 4.64
CA LEU A 114 4.15 21.01 5.63
C LEU A 114 5.07 22.14 5.20
N LYS A 115 6.24 21.82 4.61
CA LYS A 115 7.16 22.83 4.10
C LYS A 115 6.54 23.61 2.94
N LEU A 116 5.83 22.93 2.01
CA LEU A 116 5.16 23.58 0.90
C LEU A 116 4.05 24.52 1.40
N ALA A 117 3.21 24.06 2.34
CA ALA A 117 2.18 24.92 2.94
C ALA A 117 2.78 26.15 3.63
N LYS A 118 3.88 25.98 4.38
CA LYS A 118 4.61 27.09 5.01
C LYS A 118 5.08 28.12 3.99
N ASP A 119 5.68 27.66 2.89
CA ASP A 119 6.22 28.56 1.86
C ASP A 119 5.13 29.33 1.13
N LEU A 120 4.02 28.67 0.80
CA LEU A 120 2.87 29.30 0.14
C LEU A 120 2.20 30.38 1.01
N VAL A 121 2.04 30.09 2.32
CA VAL A 121 1.46 31.06 3.27
C VAL A 121 2.41 32.26 3.50
N ALA A 122 3.72 32.01 3.57
CA ALA A 122 4.71 33.07 3.75
C ALA A 122 4.87 33.97 2.51
N ASN A 123 4.64 33.44 1.32
CA ASN A 123 4.91 34.11 0.04
C ASN A 123 3.70 34.03 -0.93
N PRO A 124 2.53 34.57 -0.57
CA PRO A 124 1.28 34.35 -1.33
C PRO A 124 1.26 35.04 -2.71
N ASN A 125 2.27 35.87 -3.00
CA ASN A 125 2.35 36.59 -4.26
C ASN A 125 3.42 36.05 -5.25
N ASP A 126 4.15 34.99 -4.87
CA ASP A 126 5.24 34.47 -5.70
C ASP A 126 4.71 33.90 -7.03
N PHE A 127 3.55 33.24 -7.01
CA PHE A 127 2.86 32.77 -8.22
C PHE A 127 1.38 32.55 -7.98
N LYS A 128 0.60 32.40 -9.06
CA LYS A 128 -0.84 32.20 -9.02
C LYS A 128 -1.19 30.71 -8.97
N HIS A 129 -2.03 30.30 -8.02
CA HIS A 129 -2.44 28.88 -7.83
C HIS A 129 -3.89 28.74 -7.38
N GLY A 130 -4.48 27.60 -7.67
CA GLY A 130 -5.86 27.24 -7.32
C GLY A 130 -6.07 26.80 -5.87
N GLY A 131 -5.03 26.86 -5.05
CA GLY A 131 -5.03 26.41 -3.65
C GLY A 131 -4.36 25.05 -3.46
N LEU A 132 -3.93 24.81 -2.21
CA LEU A 132 -3.36 23.55 -1.78
C LEU A 132 -4.23 22.97 -0.65
N GLU A 133 -4.67 21.74 -0.82
CA GLU A 133 -5.28 20.93 0.23
C GLU A 133 -4.28 19.88 0.68
N ILE A 134 -4.24 19.56 1.98
CA ILE A 134 -3.40 18.49 2.50
C ILE A 134 -4.25 17.66 3.46
N THR A 135 -4.16 16.33 3.31
CA THR A 135 -4.74 15.39 4.25
C THR A 135 -3.62 14.54 4.83
N PHE A 136 -3.51 14.51 6.16
CA PHE A 136 -2.65 13.54 6.83
C PHE A 136 -3.52 12.51 7.53
N THR A 137 -3.37 11.26 7.15
CA THR A 137 -4.12 10.13 7.69
C THR A 137 -3.39 9.48 8.85
N ARG A 138 -4.13 8.80 9.71
CA ARG A 138 -3.57 7.89 10.72
C ARG A 138 -3.80 6.45 10.30
N ASP A 139 -3.09 5.54 10.96
CA ASP A 139 -3.36 4.10 10.94
C ASP A 139 -3.40 3.50 9.53
N GLU A 140 -2.45 3.93 8.69
CA GLU A 140 -2.26 3.36 7.35
C GLU A 140 -1.68 1.96 7.45
N GLU A 141 -0.61 1.79 8.23
CA GLU A 141 0.25 0.61 8.33
C GLU A 141 -0.45 -0.65 8.88
N THR A 142 -1.64 -0.51 9.45
CA THR A 142 -2.45 -1.61 9.97
C THR A 142 -3.73 -1.86 9.18
N GLY A 143 -3.80 -1.35 7.94
CA GLY A 143 -4.88 -1.63 7.00
C GLY A 143 -5.61 -0.42 6.46
N MET A 144 -4.96 0.75 6.44
CA MET A 144 -5.48 1.99 5.84
C MET A 144 -6.80 2.48 6.48
N SER A 145 -6.97 2.26 7.81
CA SER A 145 -8.24 2.62 8.48
C SER A 145 -8.48 4.14 8.52
N GLY A 146 -7.40 4.94 8.56
CA GLY A 146 -7.49 6.40 8.58
C GLY A 146 -8.19 6.98 7.37
N ILE A 147 -7.81 6.54 6.17
CA ILE A 147 -8.40 7.05 4.94
C ILE A 147 -9.88 6.65 4.79
N GLU A 148 -10.32 5.53 5.34
CA GLU A 148 -11.73 5.14 5.35
C GLU A 148 -12.61 6.13 6.14
N HIS A 149 -12.00 6.90 7.07
CA HIS A 149 -12.67 7.93 7.87
C HIS A 149 -12.52 9.34 7.29
N VAL A 150 -11.80 9.50 6.17
CA VAL A 150 -11.63 10.81 5.53
C VAL A 150 -12.97 11.35 5.05
N GLU A 151 -13.25 12.60 5.41
CA GLU A 151 -14.45 13.33 4.98
C GLU A 151 -14.31 13.84 3.55
N PHE A 152 -14.27 12.94 2.56
CA PHE A 152 -14.06 13.24 1.13
C PHE A 152 -14.97 14.35 0.59
N GLY A 153 -16.20 14.46 1.10
CA GLY A 153 -17.16 15.52 0.73
C GLY A 153 -16.73 16.94 1.13
N ASN A 154 -15.70 17.12 1.92
CA ASN A 154 -15.13 18.41 2.29
C ASN A 154 -13.93 18.82 1.42
N ILE A 155 -13.39 17.91 0.62
CA ILE A 155 -12.23 18.12 -0.25
C ILE A 155 -12.71 18.67 -1.60
N LYS A 156 -12.10 19.75 -2.08
CA LYS A 156 -12.47 20.39 -3.36
C LYS A 156 -11.65 19.87 -4.53
N SER A 157 -10.40 19.51 -4.28
CA SER A 157 -9.49 18.98 -5.29
C SER A 157 -10.00 17.66 -5.84
N LYS A 158 -9.79 17.41 -7.14
CA LYS A 158 -9.92 16.07 -7.73
C LYS A 158 -8.55 15.40 -7.91
N TYR A 159 -7.48 16.17 -8.00
CA TYR A 159 -6.12 15.68 -8.14
C TYR A 159 -5.48 15.45 -6.79
N VAL A 160 -4.95 14.26 -6.58
CA VAL A 160 -4.34 13.85 -5.31
C VAL A 160 -2.96 13.27 -5.57
N LEU A 161 -1.95 13.82 -4.91
CA LEU A 161 -0.61 13.23 -4.82
C LEU A 161 -0.47 12.60 -3.43
N VAL A 162 -0.52 11.27 -3.37
CA VAL A 162 -0.18 10.49 -2.18
C VAL A 162 1.35 10.39 -2.15
N CYS A 163 2.00 10.98 -1.12
CA CYS A 163 3.45 11.19 -1.11
C CYS A 163 4.23 10.03 -0.48
N ASP A 164 3.82 8.81 -0.73
CA ASP A 164 4.17 7.58 0.01
C ASP A 164 4.94 6.56 -0.85
N ALA A 165 5.63 7.00 -1.92
CA ALA A 165 6.53 6.13 -2.66
C ALA A 165 7.98 6.26 -2.16
N ASP A 166 8.74 5.18 -2.24
CA ASP A 166 10.05 5.00 -1.62
C ASP A 166 11.23 5.54 -2.43
N LYS A 167 10.98 6.09 -3.64
CA LYS A 167 12.05 6.51 -4.54
C LYS A 167 11.80 7.91 -5.10
N LEU A 168 12.82 8.76 -5.00
CA LEU A 168 12.78 10.12 -5.51
C LEU A 168 12.43 10.19 -7.00
N GLY A 169 11.45 11.02 -7.36
CA GLY A 169 11.01 11.27 -8.74
C GLY A 169 10.12 10.20 -9.34
N GLN A 170 9.78 9.16 -8.59
CA GLN A 170 8.80 8.16 -8.98
C GLN A 170 7.38 8.73 -8.91
N LEU A 171 6.60 8.54 -9.97
CA LEU A 171 5.17 8.83 -10.03
C LEU A 171 4.45 7.57 -10.50
N GLN A 172 3.72 6.93 -9.59
CA GLN A 172 2.97 5.73 -9.90
C GLN A 172 1.51 6.10 -10.16
N ILE A 173 1.04 5.77 -11.37
CA ILE A 173 -0.26 6.21 -11.91
C ILE A 173 -1.30 5.11 -11.94
N SER A 174 -0.94 3.91 -11.51
CA SER A 174 -1.83 2.77 -11.31
C SER A 174 -1.23 1.83 -10.27
N GLY A 175 -2.08 1.06 -9.59
CA GLY A 175 -1.69 0.14 -8.54
C GLY A 175 -2.54 -1.13 -8.49
N ALA A 176 -1.92 -2.23 -8.05
CA ALA A 176 -2.55 -3.53 -8.12
C ALA A 176 -3.59 -3.74 -7.02
N SER A 177 -4.73 -4.31 -7.41
CA SER A 177 -5.73 -4.90 -6.52
C SER A 177 -5.13 -5.97 -5.61
N TYR A 178 -5.88 -6.37 -4.61
CA TYR A 178 -5.63 -7.59 -3.85
C TYR A 178 -6.91 -8.40 -3.72
N THR A 179 -6.93 -9.57 -4.38
CA THR A 179 -8.01 -10.55 -4.31
C THR A 179 -7.47 -11.88 -3.82
N ASN A 180 -8.14 -12.49 -2.84
CA ASN A 180 -7.87 -13.85 -2.40
C ASN A 180 -8.80 -14.81 -3.13
N ALA A 181 -8.23 -15.84 -3.79
CA ALA A 181 -8.99 -16.91 -4.42
C ALA A 181 -8.87 -18.18 -3.59
N LYS A 182 -10.00 -18.66 -3.06
CA LYS A 182 -10.10 -19.87 -2.25
C LYS A 182 -10.65 -21.01 -3.08
N ILE A 183 -9.86 -22.07 -3.22
CA ILE A 183 -10.22 -23.28 -3.96
C ILE A 183 -10.51 -24.41 -2.97
N THR A 184 -11.62 -25.12 -3.16
CA THR A 184 -12.00 -26.25 -2.33
C THR A 184 -12.35 -27.45 -3.21
N VAL A 185 -11.84 -28.65 -2.88
CA VAL A 185 -12.25 -29.93 -3.47
C VAL A 185 -12.91 -30.79 -2.39
N ARG A 186 -14.14 -31.25 -2.62
CA ARG A 186 -14.99 -31.94 -1.65
C ARG A 186 -15.89 -32.98 -2.34
N GLY A 187 -16.83 -33.55 -1.60
CA GLY A 187 -17.82 -34.51 -2.11
C GLY A 187 -17.31 -35.95 -2.24
N LEU A 188 -16.18 -36.25 -1.65
CA LEU A 188 -15.48 -37.53 -1.77
C LEU A 188 -15.93 -38.55 -0.70
N LYS A 189 -15.96 -39.84 -1.07
CA LYS A 189 -16.39 -40.94 -0.18
C LYS A 189 -15.44 -41.20 1.00
N GLY A 190 -14.14 -40.94 0.82
CA GLY A 190 -13.12 -41.33 1.79
C GLY A 190 -12.93 -42.85 1.88
N GLY A 191 -12.25 -43.30 2.92
CA GLY A 191 -12.03 -44.71 3.21
C GLY A 191 -10.65 -45.04 3.74
N HIS A 192 -10.42 -46.33 3.98
CA HIS A 192 -9.12 -46.84 4.43
C HIS A 192 -8.20 -47.09 3.24
N SER A 193 -6.98 -46.51 3.27
CA SER A 193 -6.05 -46.55 2.15
C SER A 193 -5.55 -47.96 1.74
N GLY A 194 -5.71 -48.96 2.60
CA GLY A 194 -5.38 -50.33 2.27
C GLY A 194 -6.62 -51.15 1.85
N ILE A 195 -7.73 -51.07 2.61
CA ILE A 195 -8.93 -51.92 2.39
C ILE A 195 -9.73 -51.40 1.18
N ASP A 196 -9.93 -50.09 1.12
CA ASP A 196 -10.81 -49.45 0.13
C ASP A 196 -10.07 -48.96 -1.14
N ILE A 197 -8.76 -49.10 -1.22
CA ILE A 197 -7.94 -48.53 -2.31
C ILE A 197 -8.30 -49.09 -3.71
N GLY A 198 -8.88 -50.26 -3.77
CA GLY A 198 -9.35 -50.87 -5.02
C GLY A 198 -10.67 -50.29 -5.56
N ASP A 199 -11.41 -49.56 -4.76
CA ASP A 199 -12.64 -48.86 -5.20
C ASP A 199 -12.29 -47.58 -5.94
N LYS A 200 -12.31 -47.62 -7.28
CA LYS A 200 -11.98 -46.49 -8.17
C LYS A 200 -12.89 -45.27 -8.01
N THR A 201 -14.01 -45.38 -7.30
CA THR A 201 -14.90 -44.27 -6.98
C THR A 201 -14.47 -43.49 -5.73
N ARG A 202 -13.46 -43.98 -5.00
CA ARG A 202 -12.88 -43.33 -3.82
C ARG A 202 -11.65 -42.52 -4.20
N LEU A 203 -11.88 -41.36 -4.76
CA LEU A 203 -10.81 -40.43 -5.13
C LEU A 203 -10.20 -39.81 -3.89
N ASN A 204 -8.94 -39.43 -3.97
CA ASN A 204 -8.19 -38.77 -2.88
C ASN A 204 -8.12 -37.27 -3.10
N ALA A 205 -8.64 -36.49 -2.16
CA ALA A 205 -8.70 -35.03 -2.25
C ALA A 205 -7.31 -34.36 -2.35
N ALA A 206 -6.29 -34.89 -1.65
CA ALA A 206 -4.95 -34.35 -1.72
C ALA A 206 -4.34 -34.53 -3.13
N LYS A 207 -4.65 -35.66 -3.77
CA LYS A 207 -4.21 -35.88 -5.16
C LYS A 207 -4.97 -34.99 -6.14
N LEU A 208 -6.30 -34.89 -5.97
CA LEU A 208 -7.16 -34.10 -6.84
C LEU A 208 -6.88 -32.60 -6.77
N ILE A 209 -6.67 -32.06 -5.56
CA ILE A 209 -6.33 -30.64 -5.42
C ILE A 209 -4.97 -30.34 -6.08
N ALA A 210 -3.98 -31.21 -5.94
CA ALA A 210 -2.69 -31.03 -6.58
C ALA A 210 -2.78 -31.09 -8.13
N GLU A 211 -3.61 -31.99 -8.68
CA GLU A 211 -3.86 -32.07 -10.13
C GLU A 211 -4.60 -30.82 -10.64
N LEU A 212 -5.60 -30.34 -9.92
CA LEU A 212 -6.34 -29.13 -10.27
C LEU A 212 -5.43 -27.91 -10.29
N LEU A 213 -4.62 -27.73 -9.25
CA LEU A 213 -3.74 -26.57 -9.11
C LEU A 213 -2.56 -26.57 -10.10
N ALA A 214 -2.20 -27.74 -10.64
CA ALA A 214 -1.18 -27.81 -11.70
C ALA A 214 -1.64 -27.19 -13.03
N GLU A 215 -2.94 -27.02 -13.23
CA GLU A 215 -3.52 -26.35 -14.40
C GLU A 215 -3.65 -24.82 -14.20
N PHE A 216 -3.55 -24.34 -12.95
CA PHE A 216 -3.68 -22.92 -12.63
C PHE A 216 -2.41 -22.16 -13.01
N PRO A 217 -2.52 -20.90 -13.48
CA PRO A 217 -1.36 -20.06 -13.69
C PRO A 217 -0.65 -19.73 -12.37
N GLN A 218 0.64 -19.40 -12.48
CA GLN A 218 1.49 -18.99 -11.35
C GLN A 218 2.44 -17.89 -11.79
N GLY A 219 2.60 -16.85 -10.97
CA GLY A 219 3.47 -15.70 -11.25
C GLY A 219 2.77 -14.63 -12.11
N ALA A 220 3.52 -13.94 -12.95
CA ALA A 220 2.98 -12.92 -13.84
C ALA A 220 2.16 -13.58 -14.97
N TYR A 221 0.85 -13.36 -14.96
CA TYR A 221 -0.08 -13.79 -16.00
C TYR A 221 -0.08 -12.83 -17.21
N TYR A 222 0.02 -11.54 -16.93
CA TYR A 222 0.07 -10.48 -17.92
C TYR A 222 1.05 -9.40 -17.47
N THR A 223 1.74 -8.80 -18.43
CA THR A 223 2.59 -7.63 -18.22
C THR A 223 2.57 -6.79 -19.49
N ASP A 224 2.48 -5.47 -19.37
CA ASP A 224 2.60 -4.55 -20.50
C ASP A 224 3.82 -3.62 -20.38
N GLU A 225 4.00 -2.78 -21.39
CA GLU A 225 5.11 -1.82 -21.47
C GLU A 225 5.01 -0.66 -20.48
N THR A 226 3.83 -0.42 -19.88
CA THR A 226 3.61 0.62 -18.88
C THR A 226 3.87 0.14 -17.46
N GLY A 227 4.26 -1.13 -17.30
CA GLY A 227 4.51 -1.76 -16.02
C GLY A 227 3.27 -2.30 -15.30
N VAL A 228 2.11 -2.31 -15.96
CA VAL A 228 0.91 -2.99 -15.44
C VAL A 228 1.16 -4.48 -15.42
N ILE A 229 1.02 -5.09 -14.24
CA ILE A 229 1.17 -6.54 -14.04
C ILE A 229 -0.14 -7.10 -13.52
N THR A 230 -0.55 -8.27 -14.06
CA THR A 230 -1.54 -9.16 -13.45
C THR A 230 -0.84 -10.42 -13.03
N SER A 231 -0.97 -10.81 -11.77
CA SER A 231 -0.27 -11.97 -11.22
C SER A 231 -1.16 -12.81 -10.32
N CYS A 232 -0.77 -14.05 -10.15
CA CYS A 232 -1.33 -14.91 -9.11
C CYS A 232 -0.23 -15.74 -8.44
N ASN A 233 -0.40 -15.97 -7.14
CA ASN A 233 0.54 -16.75 -6.36
C ASN A 233 -0.19 -17.74 -5.47
N LEU A 234 0.18 -19.02 -5.58
CA LEU A 234 -0.29 -20.05 -4.67
C LEU A 234 0.33 -19.85 -3.29
N GLY A 235 -0.48 -19.41 -2.33
CA GLY A 235 -0.04 -19.11 -0.95
C GLY A 235 -0.09 -20.33 -0.04
N ALA A 236 -1.09 -21.21 -0.20
CA ALA A 236 -1.25 -22.37 0.67
C ALA A 236 -1.97 -23.52 -0.03
N ILE A 237 -1.61 -24.76 0.34
CA ILE A 237 -2.36 -25.99 0.06
C ILE A 237 -2.55 -26.75 1.36
N VAL A 238 -3.80 -27.13 1.65
CA VAL A 238 -4.15 -27.95 2.82
C VAL A 238 -5.06 -29.08 2.36
N ALA A 239 -4.73 -30.32 2.71
CA ALA A 239 -5.53 -31.47 2.35
C ALA A 239 -5.62 -32.49 3.49
N GLY A 240 -6.77 -33.18 3.61
CA GLY A 240 -7.03 -34.21 4.62
C GLY A 240 -7.58 -33.64 5.93
N GLY A 241 -7.47 -34.42 7.02
CA GLY A 241 -8.00 -34.10 8.36
C GLY A 241 -7.25 -33.01 9.13
N ILE A 242 -6.36 -32.28 8.48
CA ILE A 242 -5.47 -31.29 9.09
C ILE A 242 -6.23 -30.07 9.64
N GLN A 243 -7.37 -29.69 9.06
CA GLN A 243 -8.09 -28.46 9.40
C GLN A 243 -8.47 -28.35 10.88
N ASN A 244 -9.03 -29.41 11.47
CA ASN A 244 -9.37 -29.41 12.90
C ASN A 244 -8.12 -29.36 13.79
N SER A 245 -6.99 -29.87 13.29
CA SER A 245 -5.71 -29.84 14.01
C SER A 245 -5.10 -28.45 13.98
N VAL A 246 -5.19 -27.71 12.86
CA VAL A 246 -4.71 -26.32 12.75
C VAL A 246 -5.50 -25.40 13.66
N ALA A 247 -6.84 -25.46 13.65
CA ALA A 247 -7.68 -24.64 14.53
C ALA A 247 -7.30 -24.83 16.02
N ASN A 248 -7.15 -26.08 16.44
CA ASN A 248 -6.74 -26.42 17.81
C ASN A 248 -5.33 -25.93 18.18
N LEU A 249 -4.43 -25.82 17.20
CA LEU A 249 -3.07 -25.32 17.45
C LEU A 249 -3.04 -23.79 17.56
N VAL A 250 -3.86 -23.09 16.74
CA VAL A 250 -4.05 -21.64 16.86
C VAL A 250 -4.61 -21.27 18.23
N GLU A 251 -5.66 -21.95 18.68
CA GLU A 251 -6.26 -21.75 20.00
C GLU A 251 -5.26 -21.98 21.16
N LYS A 252 -4.27 -22.83 20.96
CA LYS A 252 -3.20 -23.10 21.93
C LYS A 252 -2.01 -22.13 21.86
N GLY A 253 -2.03 -21.14 20.95
CA GLY A 253 -0.98 -20.14 20.81
C GLY A 253 0.36 -20.69 20.31
N ILE A 254 0.37 -21.81 19.58
CA ILE A 254 1.60 -22.43 19.05
C ILE A 254 2.11 -21.61 17.85
N LYS A 255 3.39 -21.28 17.83
CA LYS A 255 4.03 -20.48 16.76
C LYS A 255 4.16 -21.24 15.44
N THR A 256 4.19 -20.53 14.31
CA THR A 256 4.09 -21.07 12.93
C THR A 256 5.05 -22.23 12.63
N ASN A 257 6.31 -22.19 13.06
CA ASN A 257 7.27 -23.27 12.81
C ASN A 257 6.96 -24.55 13.61
N ASP A 258 6.34 -24.40 14.77
CA ASP A 258 5.92 -25.53 15.60
C ASP A 258 4.65 -26.17 15.06
N TYR A 259 3.81 -25.41 14.34
CA TYR A 259 2.62 -25.89 13.64
C TYR A 259 2.93 -27.00 12.65
N ILE A 260 3.90 -26.78 11.76
CA ILE A 260 4.26 -27.74 10.71
C ILE A 260 4.67 -29.05 11.34
N SER A 261 5.52 -29.00 12.37
CA SER A 261 5.98 -30.19 13.09
C SER A 261 4.83 -30.95 13.77
N GLU A 262 3.93 -30.22 14.45
CA GLU A 262 2.78 -30.85 15.13
C GLU A 262 1.73 -31.40 14.14
N ILE A 263 1.50 -30.71 13.03
CA ILE A 263 0.62 -31.18 11.95
C ILE A 263 1.18 -32.47 11.35
N MET A 264 2.47 -32.52 11.03
CA MET A 264 3.11 -33.70 10.44
C MET A 264 3.09 -34.92 11.36
N LYS A 265 3.17 -34.71 12.68
CA LYS A 265 3.02 -35.79 13.66
C LYS A 265 1.58 -36.38 13.75
N LYS A 266 0.57 -35.59 13.35
CA LYS A 266 -0.85 -35.96 13.45
C LYS A 266 -1.46 -36.36 12.12
N THR A 267 -0.73 -36.22 10.99
CA THR A 267 -1.22 -36.66 9.69
C THR A 267 -1.23 -38.20 9.62
N SER A 268 -2.36 -38.74 9.18
CA SER A 268 -2.50 -40.16 8.95
C SER A 268 -2.38 -40.47 7.46
N THR A 269 -1.50 -41.40 7.12
CA THR A 269 -1.30 -41.87 5.72
C THR A 269 -2.25 -43.02 5.36
N ASN A 270 -3.02 -43.56 6.33
CA ASN A 270 -3.90 -44.71 6.12
C ASN A 270 -5.34 -44.34 5.77
N ILE A 271 -5.62 -43.09 5.44
CA ILE A 271 -6.93 -42.60 5.01
C ILE A 271 -6.90 -42.08 3.57
N ILE A 272 -8.04 -42.24 2.87
CA ILE A 272 -8.31 -41.55 1.60
C ILE A 272 -8.94 -40.21 1.95
N ASN A 273 -8.20 -39.11 1.68
CA ASN A 273 -8.63 -37.77 2.06
C ASN A 273 -9.86 -37.30 1.29
N THR A 274 -10.80 -36.64 2.00
CA THR A 274 -12.10 -36.22 1.45
C THR A 274 -12.21 -34.70 1.23
N LEU A 275 -11.20 -33.92 1.65
CA LEU A 275 -11.18 -32.47 1.54
C LEU A 275 -9.78 -31.98 1.16
N GLY A 276 -9.70 -31.13 0.16
CA GLY A 276 -8.52 -30.36 -0.21
C GLY A 276 -8.87 -28.89 -0.36
N MET A 277 -7.99 -28.01 0.07
CA MET A 277 -8.14 -26.57 -0.01
C MET A 277 -6.84 -25.94 -0.50
N ALA A 278 -6.97 -24.83 -1.23
CA ALA A 278 -5.85 -23.96 -1.58
C ALA A 278 -6.27 -22.49 -1.53
N SER A 279 -5.29 -21.61 -1.40
CA SER A 279 -5.47 -20.18 -1.40
C SER A 279 -4.45 -19.54 -2.32
N TYR A 280 -4.93 -18.69 -3.24
CA TYR A 280 -4.13 -17.87 -4.11
C TYR A 280 -4.29 -16.39 -3.77
N SER A 281 -3.22 -15.62 -3.84
CA SER A 281 -3.31 -14.16 -3.98
C SER A 281 -3.33 -13.78 -5.46
N ILE A 282 -4.27 -12.93 -5.85
CA ILE A 282 -4.37 -12.34 -7.17
C ILE A 282 -4.12 -10.84 -7.02
N ARG A 283 -3.30 -10.28 -7.89
CA ARG A 283 -3.01 -8.84 -7.95
C ARG A 283 -3.03 -8.35 -9.38
N SER A 284 -3.67 -7.20 -9.63
CA SER A 284 -3.69 -6.58 -10.96
C SER A 284 -3.91 -5.06 -10.86
N ALA A 285 -3.12 -4.29 -11.58
CA ALA A 285 -3.37 -2.87 -11.81
C ALA A 285 -4.33 -2.61 -12.99
N SER A 286 -4.97 -3.66 -13.52
CA SER A 286 -6.02 -3.59 -14.55
C SER A 286 -7.20 -4.48 -14.17
N VAL A 287 -8.36 -3.88 -13.97
CA VAL A 287 -9.61 -4.60 -13.66
C VAL A 287 -9.94 -5.62 -14.75
N ALA A 288 -9.80 -5.23 -16.02
CA ALA A 288 -10.09 -6.12 -17.14
C ALA A 288 -9.21 -7.37 -17.15
N LYS A 289 -7.90 -7.23 -16.86
CA LYS A 289 -6.95 -8.34 -16.82
C LYS A 289 -7.12 -9.22 -15.57
N GLU A 290 -7.53 -8.65 -14.46
CA GLU A 290 -7.92 -9.42 -13.28
C GLU A 290 -9.13 -10.31 -13.57
N GLU A 291 -10.17 -9.77 -14.20
CA GLU A 291 -11.37 -10.52 -14.57
C GLU A 291 -11.07 -11.63 -15.61
N GLU A 292 -10.18 -11.38 -16.59
CA GLU A 292 -9.69 -12.42 -17.49
C GLU A 292 -9.03 -13.59 -16.73
N LEU A 293 -8.18 -13.27 -15.77
CA LEU A 293 -7.52 -14.29 -14.93
C LEU A 293 -8.52 -15.07 -14.08
N LYS A 294 -9.47 -14.38 -13.42
CA LYS A 294 -10.54 -15.02 -12.63
C LYS A 294 -11.39 -15.95 -13.50
N ALA A 295 -11.77 -15.50 -14.70
CA ALA A 295 -12.53 -16.30 -15.65
C ALA A 295 -11.74 -17.55 -16.11
N LEU A 296 -10.44 -17.42 -16.37
CA LEU A 296 -9.58 -18.57 -16.67
C LEU A 296 -9.57 -19.57 -15.52
N MET A 297 -9.34 -19.12 -14.27
CA MET A 297 -9.32 -19.98 -13.09
C MET A 297 -10.66 -20.68 -12.88
N GLN A 298 -11.80 -19.99 -13.08
CA GLN A 298 -13.13 -20.59 -13.03
C GLN A 298 -13.30 -21.65 -14.13
N SER A 299 -12.87 -21.40 -15.36
CA SER A 299 -12.99 -22.38 -16.46
C SER A 299 -12.21 -23.68 -16.20
N ILE A 300 -11.08 -23.59 -15.50
CA ILE A 300 -10.29 -24.77 -15.10
C ILE A 300 -11.07 -25.58 -14.06
N VAL A 301 -11.70 -24.92 -13.07
CA VAL A 301 -12.58 -25.56 -12.08
C VAL A 301 -13.77 -26.23 -12.74
N ASP A 302 -14.41 -25.59 -13.72
CA ASP A 302 -15.55 -26.14 -14.45
C ASP A 302 -15.17 -27.41 -15.22
N LYS A 303 -14.03 -27.40 -15.93
CA LYS A 303 -13.49 -28.61 -16.62
C LYS A 303 -13.15 -29.74 -15.64
N PHE A 304 -12.63 -29.40 -14.46
CA PHE A 304 -12.39 -30.38 -13.40
C PHE A 304 -13.71 -31.02 -12.94
N ASN A 305 -14.76 -30.24 -12.76
CA ASN A 305 -16.08 -30.73 -12.33
C ASN A 305 -16.73 -31.62 -13.40
N GLU A 306 -16.59 -31.28 -14.68
CA GLU A 306 -17.03 -32.14 -15.78
C GLU A 306 -16.30 -33.49 -15.76
N LYS A 307 -14.97 -33.48 -15.60
CA LYS A 307 -14.13 -34.70 -15.57
C LYS A 307 -14.46 -35.60 -14.38
N HIS A 308 -14.78 -35.01 -13.23
CA HIS A 308 -15.02 -35.73 -11.99
C HIS A 308 -16.48 -35.78 -11.54
N LYS A 309 -17.40 -35.58 -12.49
CA LYS A 309 -18.84 -35.59 -12.24
C LYS A 309 -19.28 -36.77 -11.37
N ASP A 310 -20.14 -36.51 -10.39
CA ASP A 310 -20.66 -37.45 -9.42
C ASP A 310 -19.62 -38.07 -8.46
N LEU A 311 -18.35 -37.74 -8.58
CA LEU A 311 -17.25 -38.28 -7.74
C LEU A 311 -16.60 -37.24 -6.84
N ALA A 312 -16.40 -36.01 -7.36
CA ALA A 312 -15.81 -34.89 -6.63
C ALA A 312 -16.34 -33.57 -7.16
N GLU A 313 -16.36 -32.55 -6.32
CA GLU A 313 -16.74 -31.19 -6.65
C GLU A 313 -15.59 -30.24 -6.27
N ALA A 314 -15.18 -29.39 -7.20
CA ALA A 314 -14.29 -28.25 -6.93
C ALA A 314 -15.11 -26.95 -6.94
N LYS A 315 -14.76 -26.03 -6.06
CA LYS A 315 -15.32 -24.67 -6.00
C LYS A 315 -14.19 -23.68 -5.89
N ILE A 316 -14.30 -22.53 -6.59
CA ILE A 316 -13.46 -21.37 -6.41
C ILE A 316 -14.33 -20.20 -5.94
N GLU A 317 -13.83 -19.45 -4.97
CA GLU A 317 -14.46 -18.24 -4.41
C GLU A 317 -13.44 -17.12 -4.41
N PHE A 318 -13.82 -15.93 -4.89
CA PHE A 318 -12.97 -14.76 -4.92
C PHE A 318 -13.43 -13.76 -3.86
N GLU A 319 -12.50 -13.35 -3.00
CA GLU A 319 -12.70 -12.33 -1.97
C GLU A 319 -11.80 -11.14 -2.27
N VAL A 320 -12.42 -10.02 -2.64
CA VAL A 320 -11.69 -8.78 -2.96
C VAL A 320 -11.41 -8.04 -1.66
N HIS A 321 -10.14 -7.81 -1.36
CA HIS A 321 -9.70 -7.04 -0.20
C HIS A 321 -9.34 -5.61 -0.56
N LEU A 322 -8.79 -5.38 -1.77
CA LEU A 322 -8.43 -4.07 -2.29
C LEU A 322 -8.76 -4.00 -3.78
N LEU A 323 -9.52 -3.00 -4.19
CA LEU A 323 -9.82 -2.75 -5.61
C LEU A 323 -8.58 -2.17 -6.32
N ALA A 324 -8.46 -2.38 -7.62
CA ALA A 324 -7.38 -1.79 -8.41
C ALA A 324 -7.46 -0.25 -8.41
N PHE A 325 -6.32 0.38 -8.42
CA PHE A 325 -6.14 1.78 -8.77
C PHE A 325 -5.71 1.84 -10.24
N GLU A 326 -6.64 2.14 -11.14
CA GLU A 326 -6.34 2.27 -12.57
C GLU A 326 -5.93 3.72 -12.91
N LYS A 327 -5.11 3.87 -13.95
CA LYS A 327 -4.69 5.17 -14.46
C LYS A 327 -5.92 6.02 -14.83
N ALA A 328 -5.94 7.30 -14.39
CA ALA A 328 -6.96 8.27 -14.79
C ALA A 328 -6.81 8.67 -16.27
N ASP A 329 -7.91 9.10 -16.89
CA ASP A 329 -7.91 9.60 -18.29
C ASP A 329 -7.31 11.02 -18.46
N ASP A 330 -6.84 11.63 -17.37
CA ASP A 330 -6.31 12.99 -17.32
C ASP A 330 -4.81 12.93 -16.95
N ASP A 331 -3.93 13.37 -17.83
CA ASP A 331 -2.48 13.31 -17.71
C ASP A 331 -1.83 14.58 -17.13
N ARG A 332 -2.62 15.51 -16.61
CA ARG A 332 -2.13 16.82 -16.13
C ARG A 332 -1.08 16.70 -15.03
N ILE A 333 -1.26 15.77 -14.09
CA ILE A 333 -0.27 15.50 -13.02
C ILE A 333 1.03 14.93 -13.61
N GLU A 334 0.92 13.99 -14.55
CA GLU A 334 2.08 13.38 -15.22
C GLU A 334 2.90 14.43 -15.96
N ILE A 335 2.23 15.32 -16.69
CA ILE A 335 2.87 16.44 -17.42
C ILE A 335 3.56 17.40 -16.44
N ALA A 336 2.87 17.81 -15.38
CA ALA A 336 3.41 18.73 -14.38
C ALA A 336 4.64 18.12 -13.67
N HIS A 337 4.54 16.85 -13.27
CA HIS A 337 5.64 16.13 -12.61
C HIS A 337 6.84 15.93 -13.54
N THR A 338 6.61 15.60 -14.81
CA THR A 338 7.69 15.46 -15.81
C THR A 338 8.48 16.76 -15.94
N LYS A 339 7.80 17.88 -16.12
CA LYS A 339 8.44 19.21 -16.19
C LYS A 339 9.16 19.59 -14.89
N ALA A 340 8.56 19.21 -13.74
CA ALA A 340 9.17 19.46 -12.44
C ALA A 340 10.49 18.70 -12.27
N CYS A 341 10.54 17.43 -12.67
CA CYS A 341 11.76 16.63 -12.66
C CYS A 341 12.83 17.22 -13.62
N GLU A 342 12.43 17.64 -14.83
CA GLU A 342 13.34 18.30 -15.78
C GLU A 342 13.93 19.59 -15.19
N ARG A 343 13.11 20.46 -14.57
CA ARG A 343 13.56 21.67 -13.86
C ARG A 343 14.54 21.36 -12.73
N ALA A 344 14.30 20.24 -12.04
CA ALA A 344 15.16 19.75 -10.98
C ALA A 344 16.42 19.03 -11.50
N GLY A 345 16.61 18.91 -12.82
CA GLY A 345 17.75 18.22 -13.43
C GLY A 345 17.71 16.71 -13.22
N MET A 346 16.51 16.12 -13.12
CA MET A 346 16.27 14.71 -12.86
C MET A 346 15.50 14.07 -14.01
N LYS A 347 15.62 12.73 -14.10
CA LYS A 347 14.73 11.91 -14.92
C LYS A 347 13.50 11.54 -14.08
N ASN A 348 12.31 11.67 -14.66
CA ASN A 348 11.09 11.13 -14.08
C ASN A 348 11.02 9.61 -14.25
N ASP A 349 10.26 8.95 -13.38
CA ASP A 349 9.93 7.53 -13.44
C ASP A 349 8.41 7.39 -13.28
N ILE A 350 7.69 7.33 -14.42
CA ILE A 350 6.24 7.13 -14.43
C ILE A 350 5.97 5.66 -14.69
N SER A 351 5.28 5.01 -13.76
CA SER A 351 5.10 3.55 -13.79
C SER A 351 3.81 3.12 -13.07
N SER A 352 3.55 1.82 -13.11
CA SER A 352 2.55 1.13 -12.27
C SER A 352 3.26 0.47 -11.09
N PHE A 353 2.58 0.33 -9.95
CA PHE A 353 3.12 -0.43 -8.83
C PHE A 353 2.26 -1.66 -8.50
N HIS A 354 2.90 -2.67 -7.89
CA HIS A 354 2.26 -3.97 -7.66
C HIS A 354 1.93 -4.23 -6.19
N ALA A 355 1.55 -3.16 -5.48
CA ALA A 355 1.17 -3.17 -4.07
C ALA A 355 -0.05 -2.26 -3.83
N GLY A 356 -0.52 -2.18 -2.59
CA GLY A 356 -1.59 -1.28 -2.16
C GLY A 356 -1.03 0.01 -1.56
N ALA A 357 -1.78 1.09 -1.65
CA ALA A 357 -1.58 2.37 -0.98
C ALA A 357 -2.92 3.13 -0.91
N GLU A 358 -2.98 4.25 -0.22
CA GLU A 358 -4.20 5.06 -0.09
C GLU A 358 -4.79 5.55 -1.43
N THR A 359 -3.98 5.59 -2.51
CA THR A 359 -4.45 5.87 -3.88
C THR A 359 -5.62 4.99 -4.29
N HIS A 360 -5.64 3.71 -3.84
CA HIS A 360 -6.71 2.75 -4.14
C HIS A 360 -8.05 3.14 -3.50
N ILE A 361 -8.01 3.85 -2.39
CA ILE A 361 -9.24 4.33 -1.73
C ILE A 361 -9.69 5.64 -2.37
N TYR A 362 -8.76 6.57 -2.64
CA TYR A 362 -9.11 7.83 -3.31
C TYR A 362 -9.80 7.60 -4.65
N CYS A 363 -9.27 6.75 -5.55
CA CYS A 363 -9.79 6.56 -6.90
C CYS A 363 -11.23 6.00 -6.95
N HIS A 364 -11.74 5.46 -5.84
CA HIS A 364 -13.11 4.95 -5.71
C HIS A 364 -14.05 5.91 -4.93
N ASN A 365 -13.55 7.08 -4.51
CA ASN A 365 -14.32 8.09 -3.79
C ASN A 365 -14.50 9.37 -4.60
N LYS A 366 -15.37 10.26 -4.13
CA LYS A 366 -15.72 11.51 -4.80
C LYS A 366 -15.51 12.70 -3.89
N ASN A 367 -15.03 13.79 -4.46
CA ASN A 367 -14.85 15.06 -3.79
C ASN A 367 -16.16 15.81 -3.53
N SER A 368 -16.10 17.01 -2.94
CA SER A 368 -17.25 17.87 -2.62
C SER A 368 -18.09 18.29 -3.85
N LYS A 369 -17.56 18.18 -5.05
CA LYS A 369 -18.24 18.47 -6.31
C LYS A 369 -18.86 17.19 -6.95
N GLY A 370 -18.76 16.03 -6.30
CA GLY A 370 -19.22 14.74 -6.82
C GLY A 370 -18.34 14.17 -7.94
N VAL A 371 -17.11 14.68 -8.10
CA VAL A 371 -16.13 14.21 -9.09
C VAL A 371 -15.23 13.16 -8.44
N THR A 372 -14.99 12.06 -9.13
CA THR A 372 -14.05 11.01 -8.68
C THR A 372 -12.63 11.57 -8.57
N PHE A 373 -11.92 11.22 -7.50
CA PHE A 373 -10.52 11.59 -7.35
C PHE A 373 -9.64 10.94 -8.40
N MET A 374 -8.60 11.66 -8.79
CA MET A 374 -7.54 11.24 -9.71
C MET A 374 -6.21 11.20 -8.94
N PRO A 375 -5.94 10.13 -8.20
CA PRO A 375 -4.72 10.03 -7.41
C PRO A 375 -3.52 9.64 -8.25
N SER A 376 -2.33 9.93 -7.74
CA SER A 376 -1.05 9.34 -8.14
C SER A 376 -0.19 9.16 -6.89
N LEU A 377 0.66 8.14 -6.85
CA LEU A 377 1.58 7.88 -5.76
C LEU A 377 2.95 8.48 -6.11
N LEU A 378 3.47 9.35 -5.25
CA LEU A 378 4.65 10.18 -5.52
C LEU A 378 5.79 9.87 -4.54
N GLY A 379 7.01 9.65 -5.06
CA GLY A 379 8.22 9.48 -4.27
C GLY A 379 9.02 10.77 -4.11
N LEU A 380 9.28 11.16 -2.86
CA LEU A 380 9.95 12.41 -2.49
C LEU A 380 11.32 12.22 -1.85
N ALA A 381 11.75 10.99 -1.61
CA ALA A 381 13.10 10.65 -1.19
C ALA A 381 13.43 9.20 -1.54
N ASP A 382 14.71 8.85 -1.51
CA ASP A 382 15.13 7.46 -1.54
C ASP A 382 15.11 6.90 -0.11
N VAL A 383 14.09 6.10 0.18
CA VAL A 383 13.90 5.40 1.45
C VAL A 383 14.26 3.92 1.27
N TYR A 384 14.99 3.37 2.20
CA TYR A 384 15.49 1.99 2.11
C TYR A 384 15.11 1.19 3.34
N ASN A 385 14.82 -0.09 3.14
CA ASN A 385 14.54 -1.06 4.21
C ASN A 385 13.41 -0.63 5.15
N MET A 386 12.34 -0.05 4.60
CA MET A 386 11.13 0.32 5.33
C MET A 386 10.65 -0.83 6.22
N HIS A 387 9.89 -0.53 7.26
CA HIS A 387 9.33 -1.49 8.21
C HIS A 387 10.38 -2.32 8.97
N SER A 388 11.62 -1.82 9.10
CA SER A 388 12.70 -2.52 9.80
C SER A 388 13.61 -1.58 10.57
N ALA A 389 14.40 -2.15 11.50
CA ALA A 389 15.44 -1.40 12.21
C ALA A 389 16.63 -0.97 11.32
N ALA A 390 16.65 -1.38 10.06
CA ALA A 390 17.63 -0.97 9.06
C ALA A 390 17.12 0.17 8.16
N GLU A 391 15.93 0.69 8.42
CA GLU A 391 15.35 1.79 7.66
C GLU A 391 16.26 3.02 7.67
N LYS A 392 16.36 3.66 6.51
CA LYS A 392 17.16 4.86 6.32
C LYS A 392 16.65 5.68 5.16
N VAL A 393 16.86 6.98 5.19
CA VAL A 393 16.58 7.91 4.10
C VAL A 393 17.85 8.64 3.69
N ASP A 394 18.08 8.82 2.40
CA ASP A 394 19.11 9.71 1.86
C ASP A 394 18.63 11.17 2.00
N TYR A 395 19.26 11.94 2.89
CA TYR A 395 18.84 13.31 3.16
C TYR A 395 18.98 14.25 1.96
N LYS A 396 19.89 13.96 1.03
CA LYS A 396 20.07 14.78 -0.18
C LYS A 396 18.89 14.60 -1.11
N THR A 397 18.39 13.38 -1.21
CA THR A 397 17.20 13.07 -2.01
C THR A 397 15.94 13.66 -1.39
N LEU A 398 15.82 13.73 -0.06
CA LEU A 398 14.72 14.42 0.61
C LEU A 398 14.71 15.94 0.30
N ILE A 399 15.87 16.60 0.36
CA ILE A 399 15.98 18.02 -0.03
C ILE A 399 15.55 18.20 -1.48
N LYS A 400 15.99 17.30 -2.36
CA LYS A 400 15.64 17.33 -3.78
C LYS A 400 14.17 17.03 -4.02
N GLY A 401 13.57 16.13 -3.24
CA GLY A 401 12.14 15.81 -3.29
C GLY A 401 11.26 17.00 -2.95
N TYR A 402 11.67 17.80 -1.97
CA TYR A 402 10.98 19.08 -1.72
C TYR A 402 11.02 20.02 -2.94
N GLU A 403 12.15 20.12 -3.64
CA GLU A 403 12.24 20.89 -4.88
C GLU A 403 11.30 20.33 -5.95
N VAL A 404 11.25 19.00 -6.10
CA VAL A 404 10.38 18.33 -7.07
C VAL A 404 8.91 18.61 -6.78
N ILE A 405 8.43 18.43 -5.55
CA ILE A 405 7.01 18.64 -5.23
C ILE A 405 6.61 20.12 -5.37
N LYS A 406 7.48 21.05 -4.98
CA LYS A 406 7.27 22.48 -5.20
C LYS A 406 7.15 22.80 -6.68
N ASN A 407 8.08 22.30 -7.50
CA ASN A 407 8.04 22.48 -8.95
C ASN A 407 6.79 21.82 -9.56
N THR A 408 6.38 20.62 -9.09
CA THR A 408 5.16 19.95 -9.57
C THR A 408 3.93 20.82 -9.29
N PHE A 409 3.83 21.39 -8.09
CA PHE A 409 2.77 22.31 -7.73
C PHE A 409 2.74 23.57 -8.62
N GLU A 410 3.90 24.15 -8.92
CA GLU A 410 4.02 25.30 -9.82
C GLU A 410 3.62 24.94 -11.25
N GLU A 411 4.15 23.83 -11.82
CA GLU A 411 3.84 23.39 -13.18
C GLU A 411 2.37 22.98 -13.36
N PHE A 412 1.76 22.39 -12.32
CA PHE A 412 0.34 22.08 -12.33
C PHE A 412 -0.53 23.34 -12.44
N ASN A 413 -0.06 24.45 -11.91
CA ASN A 413 -0.74 25.73 -11.89
C ASN A 413 -0.36 26.66 -13.07
N ASN A 414 0.56 26.26 -13.92
CA ASN A 414 0.91 27.00 -15.14
C ASN A 414 0.01 26.62 -16.32
#